data_23085d1db4bfdc279270d2f384dd2b5d
#
_entry.id   23085d1db4bfdc279270d2f384dd2b5d
#
_cell.length_a   1.000
_cell.length_b   1.000
_cell.length_c   1.000
_cell.angle_alpha   90.00
_cell.angle_beta   90.00
_cell.angle_gamma   90.00
#
_symmetry.space_group_name_H-M   'P 1'
#
loop_
_entity.id
_entity.type
_entity.pdbx_description
1 polymer ?
#
loop_
_entity_poly.entity_id
_entity_poly.type
_entity_poly.pdbx_seq_one_letter_code
_entity_poly.pdbx_strand_id
1 'polypeptide(L)'
;MKFAFTNEQQMLRDTSQAFLADKSTSAAVRAACVSSERHDVALWQSICEEMYWQGILIPEHADGLGLDWVEMAIVLEAAGEHLLTSPLFAVAQSTVALLGCPASEMRDLLLSSLAAGNVMSLAMGNQSGGWDSVGVMANETSTTTMLSGEARFVPFGFAAAKLLVVARDASNMLTLWVVDPQQDGVFVEPTPTMDQTRPMATVRFKQAAVTSDQLLASHADELVSDTLALSRILTVADQVGVAQASLDISVDYTKERSQFDRTIASFQAIKHKAADMMLKVESARSLLYYAACTVDAWLAGEVDRAELHEAACMASACASDAAFFNAGSGIQMHGGVGITEEYDIQL
;
A
#
# COMPACT_ATOMS: atom_id res chain seq x y z
N MET A 1 -15.19 12.65 -17.73
CA MET A 1 -14.12 12.62 -16.73
C MET A 1 -13.57 14.03 -16.56
N LYS A 2 -13.59 14.60 -15.36
CA LYS A 2 -12.97 15.90 -15.07
C LYS A 2 -11.58 15.64 -14.50
N PHE A 3 -10.54 16.09 -15.17
CA PHE A 3 -9.14 15.93 -14.75
C PHE A 3 -8.65 17.02 -13.77
N ALA A 4 -9.54 17.61 -13.00
CA ALA A 4 -9.20 18.59 -11.98
C ALA A 4 -9.86 18.19 -10.67
N PHE A 5 -9.09 18.28 -9.58
CA PHE A 5 -9.61 18.04 -8.25
C PHE A 5 -10.76 18.98 -7.92
N THR A 6 -11.71 18.48 -7.13
CA THR A 6 -12.71 19.31 -6.47
C THR A 6 -12.03 20.16 -5.37
N ASN A 7 -12.75 21.14 -4.83
CA ASN A 7 -12.21 21.92 -3.72
C ASN A 7 -11.93 21.05 -2.49
N GLU A 8 -12.79 20.06 -2.23
CA GLU A 8 -12.66 19.11 -1.12
C GLU A 8 -11.43 18.21 -1.31
N GLN A 9 -11.22 17.68 -2.52
CA GLN A 9 -10.04 16.89 -2.86
C GLN A 9 -8.74 17.71 -2.74
N GLN A 10 -8.77 18.98 -3.15
CA GLN A 10 -7.62 19.85 -2.97
C GLN A 10 -7.36 20.13 -1.49
N MET A 11 -8.39 20.36 -0.68
CA MET A 11 -8.25 20.51 0.78
C MET A 11 -7.70 19.25 1.43
N LEU A 12 -8.16 18.06 1.02
CA LEU A 12 -7.65 16.79 1.51
C LEU A 12 -6.15 16.66 1.19
N ARG A 13 -5.75 16.97 -0.03
CA ARG A 13 -4.34 16.96 -0.45
C ARG A 13 -3.49 17.89 0.40
N ASP A 14 -3.90 19.16 0.51
CA ASP A 14 -3.13 20.18 1.24
C ASP A 14 -3.03 19.83 2.73
N THR A 15 -4.10 19.31 3.34
CA THR A 15 -4.13 18.87 4.72
C THR A 15 -3.26 17.63 4.95
N SER A 16 -3.30 16.65 4.04
CA SER A 16 -2.47 15.45 4.12
C SER A 16 -0.99 15.80 4.02
N GLN A 17 -0.61 16.67 3.09
CA GLN A 17 0.76 17.15 2.94
C GLN A 17 1.24 17.89 4.20
N ALA A 18 0.43 18.81 4.73
CA ALA A 18 0.80 19.57 5.92
C ALA A 18 0.95 18.65 7.16
N PHE A 19 0.03 17.70 7.35
CA PHE A 19 0.08 16.74 8.45
C PHE A 19 1.35 15.87 8.38
N LEU A 20 1.64 15.30 7.21
CA LEU A 20 2.78 14.41 7.04
C LEU A 20 4.13 15.16 7.06
N ALA A 21 4.19 16.38 6.55
CA ALA A 21 5.39 17.22 6.67
C ALA A 21 5.77 17.51 8.13
N ASP A 22 4.77 17.62 9.03
CA ASP A 22 5.00 17.80 10.47
C ASP A 22 5.33 16.48 11.19
N LYS A 23 4.62 15.39 10.87
CA LYS A 23 4.65 14.14 11.64
C LYS A 23 5.58 13.06 11.06
N SER A 24 5.68 12.93 9.74
CA SER A 24 6.50 11.91 9.05
C SER A 24 7.79 12.51 8.51
N THR A 25 8.55 13.16 9.39
CA THR A 25 9.88 13.68 9.03
C THR A 25 10.88 12.55 8.81
N SER A 26 11.97 12.81 8.05
CA SER A 26 13.05 11.83 7.85
C SER A 26 13.55 11.22 9.17
N ALA A 27 13.70 12.03 10.21
CA ALA A 27 14.09 11.55 11.53
C ALA A 27 13.06 10.60 12.16
N ALA A 28 11.76 10.91 12.02
CA ALA A 28 10.67 10.06 12.50
C ALA A 28 10.61 8.73 11.73
N VAL A 29 10.75 8.78 10.41
CA VAL A 29 10.80 7.57 9.55
C VAL A 29 11.96 6.67 9.97
N ARG A 30 13.18 7.21 10.12
CA ARG A 30 14.36 6.45 10.57
C ARG A 30 14.16 5.84 11.95
N ALA A 31 13.56 6.58 12.88
CA ALA A 31 13.23 6.08 14.22
C ALA A 31 12.21 4.95 14.17
N ALA A 32 11.18 5.07 13.33
CA ALA A 32 10.16 4.04 13.13
C ALA A 32 10.77 2.74 12.57
N CYS A 33 11.65 2.83 11.58
CA CYS A 33 12.31 1.66 10.96
C CYS A 33 13.09 0.80 11.95
N VAL A 34 13.71 1.40 12.98
CA VAL A 34 14.54 0.68 13.98
C VAL A 34 13.78 0.41 15.28
N SER A 35 12.54 0.84 15.42
CA SER A 35 11.71 0.59 16.58
C SER A 35 11.34 -0.89 16.71
N SER A 36 11.00 -1.35 17.92
CA SER A 36 10.49 -2.71 18.15
C SER A 36 9.21 -2.98 17.37
N GLU A 37 8.36 -1.98 17.26
CA GLU A 37 7.05 -2.03 16.57
C GLU A 37 7.19 -1.87 15.05
N ARG A 38 8.41 -1.50 14.55
CA ARG A 38 8.71 -1.25 13.13
C ARG A 38 7.76 -0.25 12.45
N HIS A 39 7.12 0.60 13.23
CA HIS A 39 6.32 1.74 12.78
C HIS A 39 6.13 2.71 13.95
N ASP A 40 5.63 3.91 13.66
CA ASP A 40 5.26 4.88 14.67
C ASP A 40 3.81 4.65 15.11
N VAL A 41 3.63 4.02 16.29
CA VAL A 41 2.32 3.70 16.87
C VAL A 41 1.54 4.98 17.20
N ALA A 42 2.21 6.02 17.70
CA ALA A 42 1.56 7.28 18.05
C ALA A 42 1.08 8.02 16.79
N LEU A 43 1.89 8.00 15.73
CA LEU A 43 1.48 8.56 14.43
C LEU A 43 0.29 7.79 13.85
N TRP A 44 0.28 6.45 13.94
CA TRP A 44 -0.87 5.66 13.50
C TRP A 44 -2.13 6.02 14.27
N GLN A 45 -2.03 6.21 15.58
CA GLN A 45 -3.15 6.64 16.42
C GLN A 45 -3.64 8.05 16.01
N SER A 46 -2.73 9.02 15.78
CA SER A 46 -3.10 10.35 15.29
C SER A 46 -3.77 10.30 13.91
N ILE A 47 -3.29 9.44 13.00
CA ILE A 47 -3.95 9.21 11.70
C ILE A 47 -5.39 8.74 11.91
N CYS A 48 -5.60 7.77 12.81
CA CYS A 48 -6.93 7.22 13.07
C CYS A 48 -7.87 8.21 13.74
N GLU A 49 -7.39 9.02 14.68
CA GLU A 49 -8.22 9.92 15.49
C GLU A 49 -8.45 11.30 14.84
N GLU A 50 -7.42 11.85 14.17
CA GLU A 50 -7.46 13.21 13.63
C GLU A 50 -7.78 13.25 12.13
N MET A 51 -7.25 12.30 11.35
CA MET A 51 -7.34 12.30 9.88
C MET A 51 -8.36 11.30 9.34
N TYR A 52 -8.61 10.23 10.06
CA TYR A 52 -9.56 9.17 9.74
C TYR A 52 -9.32 8.50 8.37
N TRP A 53 -8.06 8.44 7.92
CA TRP A 53 -7.70 7.90 6.59
C TRP A 53 -7.99 6.41 6.44
N GLN A 54 -7.96 5.65 7.52
CA GLN A 54 -8.31 4.23 7.52
C GLN A 54 -9.78 3.99 7.11
N GLY A 55 -10.64 4.98 7.29
CA GLY A 55 -12.07 4.92 7.00
C GLY A 55 -12.47 5.35 5.59
N ILE A 56 -11.54 5.88 4.76
CA ILE A 56 -11.87 6.51 3.48
C ILE A 56 -12.74 5.60 2.59
N LEU A 57 -12.31 4.37 2.33
CA LEU A 57 -13.02 3.43 1.46
C LEU A 57 -14.10 2.61 2.18
N ILE A 58 -14.18 2.67 3.50
CA ILE A 58 -15.13 1.90 4.28
C ILE A 58 -16.50 2.59 4.21
N PRO A 59 -17.59 1.86 3.88
CA PRO A 59 -18.93 2.44 3.83
C PRO A 59 -19.40 3.01 5.18
N GLU A 60 -20.26 4.04 5.14
CA GLU A 60 -20.81 4.70 6.35
C GLU A 60 -21.52 3.72 7.30
N HIS A 61 -22.23 2.70 6.77
CA HIS A 61 -22.92 1.71 7.61
C HIS A 61 -21.97 0.80 8.41
N ALA A 62 -20.68 0.79 8.07
CA ALA A 62 -19.61 0.11 8.78
C ALA A 62 -18.63 1.10 9.43
N ASP A 63 -19.15 2.25 9.86
CA ASP A 63 -18.42 3.32 10.55
C ASP A 63 -17.30 3.97 9.71
N GLY A 64 -17.34 3.89 8.38
CA GLY A 64 -16.38 4.53 7.48
C GLY A 64 -16.85 5.88 6.94
N LEU A 65 -16.09 6.44 6.00
CA LEU A 65 -16.41 7.69 5.32
C LEU A 65 -17.15 7.50 4.00
N GLY A 66 -17.08 6.32 3.39
CA GLY A 66 -17.70 6.01 2.12
C GLY A 66 -17.26 6.93 0.97
N LEU A 67 -15.99 7.37 1.01
CA LEU A 67 -15.40 8.20 -0.05
C LEU A 67 -14.86 7.34 -1.19
N ASP A 68 -14.46 8.00 -2.28
CA ASP A 68 -14.07 7.36 -3.51
C ASP A 68 -12.55 7.06 -3.58
N TRP A 69 -12.12 6.41 -4.66
CA TRP A 69 -10.73 5.98 -4.86
C TRP A 69 -9.78 7.15 -5.14
N VAL A 70 -10.30 8.27 -5.66
CA VAL A 70 -9.49 9.48 -5.87
C VAL A 70 -9.00 10.03 -4.54
N GLU A 71 -9.83 10.05 -3.50
CA GLU A 71 -9.46 10.51 -2.15
C GLU A 71 -8.41 9.59 -1.53
N MET A 72 -8.56 8.27 -1.66
CA MET A 72 -7.55 7.32 -1.19
C MET A 72 -6.23 7.48 -1.94
N ALA A 73 -6.26 7.70 -3.25
CA ALA A 73 -5.06 7.94 -4.06
C ALA A 73 -4.33 9.22 -3.63
N ILE A 74 -5.05 10.30 -3.33
CA ILE A 74 -4.48 11.56 -2.81
C ILE A 74 -3.71 11.31 -1.51
N VAL A 75 -4.32 10.58 -0.56
CA VAL A 75 -3.71 10.32 0.74
C VAL A 75 -2.49 9.40 0.61
N LEU A 76 -2.56 8.34 -0.21
CA LEU A 76 -1.45 7.42 -0.40
C LEU A 76 -0.31 8.04 -1.23
N GLU A 77 -0.59 8.95 -2.16
CA GLU A 77 0.46 9.73 -2.83
C GLU A 77 1.23 10.59 -1.83
N ALA A 78 0.52 11.31 -0.94
CA ALA A 78 1.15 12.06 0.15
C ALA A 78 1.93 11.13 1.11
N ALA A 79 1.39 9.95 1.44
CA ALA A 79 2.05 8.95 2.27
C ALA A 79 3.37 8.45 1.65
N GLY A 80 3.38 8.23 0.34
CA GLY A 80 4.59 7.87 -0.41
C GLY A 80 5.63 8.97 -0.41
N GLU A 81 5.22 10.22 -0.63
CA GLU A 81 6.11 11.39 -0.65
C GLU A 81 6.85 11.58 0.68
N HIS A 82 6.21 11.24 1.80
CA HIS A 82 6.77 11.34 3.14
C HIS A 82 7.26 10.00 3.72
N LEU A 83 7.32 8.93 2.92
CA LEU A 83 7.70 7.57 3.34
C LEU A 83 6.97 7.12 4.61
N LEU A 84 5.68 7.39 4.69
CA LEU A 84 4.86 7.09 5.87
C LEU A 84 4.99 5.63 6.29
N THR A 85 5.69 5.38 7.40
CA THR A 85 5.86 4.05 7.97
C THR A 85 4.72 3.75 8.94
N SER A 86 3.55 3.40 8.39
CA SER A 86 2.33 3.07 9.14
C SER A 86 1.53 1.95 8.48
N PRO A 87 0.60 1.31 9.19
CA PRO A 87 -0.24 0.23 8.63
C PRO A 87 -1.27 0.67 7.59
N LEU A 88 -1.35 1.94 7.22
CA LEU A 88 -2.39 2.49 6.34
C LEU A 88 -2.59 1.67 5.05
N PHE A 89 -1.47 1.30 4.39
CA PHE A 89 -1.54 0.47 3.17
C PHE A 89 -2.15 -0.91 3.44
N ALA A 90 -1.75 -1.58 4.54
CA ALA A 90 -2.28 -2.90 4.90
C ALA A 90 -3.77 -2.83 5.23
N VAL A 91 -4.20 -1.77 5.92
CA VAL A 91 -5.61 -1.50 6.23
C VAL A 91 -6.40 -1.24 4.96
N ALA A 92 -5.93 -0.37 4.06
CA ALA A 92 -6.60 -0.11 2.78
C ALA A 92 -6.71 -1.38 1.92
N GLN A 93 -5.64 -2.19 1.83
CA GLN A 93 -5.66 -3.46 1.12
C GLN A 93 -6.65 -4.47 1.72
N SER A 94 -6.72 -4.55 3.05
CA SER A 94 -7.67 -5.41 3.75
C SER A 94 -9.11 -4.94 3.56
N THR A 95 -9.34 -3.63 3.57
CA THR A 95 -10.65 -3.03 3.26
C THR A 95 -11.10 -3.45 1.87
N VAL A 96 -10.23 -3.33 0.88
CA VAL A 96 -10.53 -3.73 -0.52
C VAL A 96 -10.91 -5.20 -0.61
N ALA A 97 -10.15 -6.09 0.04
CA ALA A 97 -10.46 -7.52 0.06
C ALA A 97 -11.81 -7.82 0.72
N LEU A 98 -12.13 -7.15 1.83
CA LEU A 98 -13.42 -7.32 2.52
C LEU A 98 -14.59 -6.77 1.70
N LEU A 99 -14.43 -5.63 1.03
CA LEU A 99 -15.47 -5.05 0.17
C LEU A 99 -15.83 -5.96 -1.02
N GLY A 100 -14.87 -6.74 -1.51
CA GLY A 100 -15.08 -7.77 -2.53
C GLY A 100 -15.81 -9.02 -2.01
N CYS A 101 -15.87 -9.25 -0.70
CA CYS A 101 -16.56 -10.40 -0.11
C CYS A 101 -18.09 -10.26 -0.19
N PRO A 102 -18.82 -11.39 -0.21
CA PRO A 102 -20.27 -11.36 -0.03
C PRO A 102 -20.68 -10.62 1.24
N ALA A 103 -21.79 -9.90 1.17
CA ALA A 103 -22.36 -9.19 2.32
C ALA A 103 -22.67 -10.16 3.46
N SER A 104 -22.15 -9.88 4.65
CA SER A 104 -22.36 -10.69 5.85
C SER A 104 -22.09 -9.84 7.11
N GLU A 105 -22.69 -10.22 8.23
CA GLU A 105 -22.45 -9.57 9.53
C GLU A 105 -20.95 -9.61 9.89
N MET A 106 -20.29 -10.74 9.66
CA MET A 106 -18.84 -10.88 9.90
C MET A 106 -18.03 -9.87 9.07
N ARG A 107 -18.31 -9.73 7.77
CA ARG A 107 -17.65 -8.74 6.91
C ARG A 107 -17.82 -7.32 7.45
N ASP A 108 -19.03 -6.95 7.80
CA ASP A 108 -19.34 -5.58 8.26
C ASP A 108 -18.69 -5.31 9.63
N LEU A 109 -18.63 -6.29 10.54
CA LEU A 109 -17.88 -6.20 11.80
C LEU A 109 -16.37 -6.02 11.57
N LEU A 110 -15.80 -6.70 10.59
CA LEU A 110 -14.37 -6.54 10.25
C LEU A 110 -14.10 -5.16 9.64
N LEU A 111 -14.99 -4.65 8.79
CA LEU A 111 -14.90 -3.29 8.24
C LEU A 111 -14.99 -2.24 9.35
N SER A 112 -15.94 -2.35 10.28
CA SER A 112 -16.03 -1.45 11.46
C SER A 112 -14.78 -1.55 12.34
N SER A 113 -14.20 -2.74 12.47
CA SER A 113 -12.93 -2.91 13.21
C SER A 113 -11.75 -2.18 12.53
N LEU A 114 -11.67 -2.19 11.20
CA LEU A 114 -10.69 -1.41 10.45
C LEU A 114 -10.94 0.10 10.59
N ALA A 115 -12.19 0.54 10.51
CA ALA A 115 -12.58 1.94 10.75
C ALA A 115 -12.18 2.43 12.14
N ALA A 116 -12.24 1.56 13.14
CA ALA A 116 -11.78 1.84 14.50
C ALA A 116 -10.24 1.85 14.65
N GLY A 117 -9.48 1.66 13.56
CA GLY A 117 -8.02 1.70 13.56
C GLY A 117 -7.31 0.37 13.87
N ASN A 118 -8.05 -0.73 14.03
CA ASN A 118 -7.42 -2.05 14.16
C ASN A 118 -6.76 -2.46 12.84
N VAL A 119 -5.55 -2.98 12.93
CA VAL A 119 -4.79 -3.40 11.75
C VAL A 119 -5.24 -4.78 11.30
N MET A 120 -5.50 -4.93 10.01
CA MET A 120 -5.61 -6.23 9.36
C MET A 120 -4.67 -6.30 8.17
N SER A 121 -4.22 -7.51 7.83
CA SER A 121 -3.26 -7.71 6.74
C SER A 121 -3.67 -8.87 5.86
N LEU A 122 -3.52 -8.68 4.55
CA LEU A 122 -3.79 -9.72 3.55
C LEU A 122 -2.59 -10.65 3.42
N ALA A 123 -2.78 -11.92 3.77
CA ALA A 123 -1.78 -12.97 3.70
C ALA A 123 -2.03 -13.84 2.46
N MET A 124 -1.27 -13.61 1.37
CA MET A 124 -1.51 -14.25 0.07
C MET A 124 -0.24 -14.75 -0.61
N GLY A 125 0.85 -14.00 -0.61
CA GLY A 125 2.07 -14.31 -1.37
C GLY A 125 2.64 -15.70 -1.08
N ASN A 126 3.18 -16.35 -2.10
CA ASN A 126 3.81 -17.67 -1.97
C ASN A 126 5.26 -17.61 -1.48
N GLN A 127 5.91 -18.77 -1.36
CA GLN A 127 7.30 -18.90 -0.89
C GLN A 127 8.33 -18.20 -1.79
N SER A 128 8.06 -18.04 -3.08
CA SER A 128 8.92 -17.29 -4.01
C SER A 128 8.66 -15.79 -4.02
N GLY A 129 7.67 -15.33 -3.26
CA GLY A 129 7.27 -13.92 -3.19
C GLY A 129 6.35 -13.48 -4.32
N GLY A 130 5.93 -14.41 -5.19
CA GLY A 130 4.93 -14.11 -6.22
C GLY A 130 3.53 -13.94 -5.61
N TRP A 131 2.77 -13.03 -6.18
CA TRP A 131 1.37 -12.78 -5.82
C TRP A 131 0.40 -13.46 -6.80
N ASP A 132 0.93 -14.13 -7.80
CA ASP A 132 0.23 -14.91 -8.83
C ASP A 132 -0.12 -16.34 -8.39
N SER A 133 0.42 -16.78 -7.25
CA SER A 133 0.14 -18.08 -6.68
C SER A 133 0.09 -18.03 -5.16
N VAL A 134 -0.75 -18.88 -4.58
CA VAL A 134 -1.04 -18.94 -3.14
C VAL A 134 -0.24 -20.05 -2.49
N GLY A 135 0.44 -19.76 -1.39
CA GLY A 135 1.28 -20.71 -0.66
C GLY A 135 0.56 -21.44 0.49
N VAL A 136 -0.70 -21.14 0.74
CA VAL A 136 -1.51 -21.74 1.83
C VAL A 136 -2.56 -22.67 1.24
N MET A 137 -2.68 -23.87 1.84
CA MET A 137 -3.69 -24.87 1.51
C MET A 137 -4.74 -24.94 2.62
N ALA A 138 -6.01 -25.04 2.24
CA ALA A 138 -7.14 -25.26 3.12
C ALA A 138 -7.63 -26.71 2.94
N ASN A 139 -7.40 -27.55 3.94
CA ASN A 139 -7.78 -28.95 3.91
C ASN A 139 -8.98 -29.17 4.83
N GLU A 140 -10.12 -29.49 4.26
CA GLU A 140 -11.33 -29.81 5.02
C GLU A 140 -11.18 -31.13 5.78
N THR A 141 -11.61 -31.15 7.02
CA THR A 141 -11.85 -32.35 7.84
C THR A 141 -13.35 -32.48 8.07
N SER A 142 -13.79 -33.49 8.82
CA SER A 142 -15.21 -33.70 9.09
C SER A 142 -15.87 -32.56 9.90
N THR A 143 -15.12 -31.74 10.60
CA THR A 143 -15.65 -30.72 11.53
C THR A 143 -14.99 -29.35 11.41
N THR A 144 -13.79 -29.27 10.81
CA THR A 144 -12.97 -28.06 10.73
C THR A 144 -12.18 -28.05 9.44
N THR A 145 -11.67 -26.88 9.07
CA THR A 145 -10.68 -26.74 7.97
C THR A 145 -9.31 -26.48 8.58
N MET A 146 -8.28 -27.14 8.07
CA MET A 146 -6.90 -26.96 8.51
C MET A 146 -6.12 -26.17 7.48
N LEU A 147 -5.62 -24.99 7.87
CA LEU A 147 -4.71 -24.19 7.04
C LEU A 147 -3.28 -24.68 7.23
N SER A 148 -2.57 -24.87 6.10
CA SER A 148 -1.17 -25.29 6.08
C SER A 148 -0.41 -24.63 4.97
N GLY A 149 0.83 -24.21 5.22
CA GLY A 149 1.67 -23.54 4.24
C GLY A 149 2.25 -22.23 4.74
N GLU A 150 2.60 -21.35 3.81
CA GLU A 150 3.27 -20.10 4.13
C GLU A 150 2.78 -18.98 3.20
N ALA A 151 2.51 -17.81 3.78
CA ALA A 151 2.30 -16.55 3.06
C ALA A 151 3.47 -15.61 3.38
N ARG A 152 4.14 -15.09 2.35
CA ARG A 152 5.27 -14.16 2.45
C ARG A 152 4.88 -12.75 2.06
N PHE A 153 5.71 -11.80 2.50
CA PHE A 153 5.56 -10.38 2.22
C PHE A 153 4.17 -9.86 2.59
N VAL A 154 3.70 -10.26 3.79
CA VAL A 154 2.44 -9.78 4.37
C VAL A 154 2.69 -8.40 4.99
N PRO A 155 2.12 -7.32 4.41
CA PRO A 155 2.37 -5.97 4.90
C PRO A 155 1.89 -5.82 6.34
N PHE A 156 2.75 -5.36 7.26
CA PHE A 156 2.42 -5.18 8.67
C PHE A 156 1.79 -6.40 9.36
N GLY A 157 2.02 -7.61 8.87
CA GLY A 157 1.40 -8.83 9.41
C GLY A 157 1.71 -9.08 10.89
N PHE A 158 2.85 -8.59 11.39
CA PHE A 158 3.22 -8.67 12.82
C PHE A 158 2.41 -7.72 13.72
N ALA A 159 1.82 -6.65 13.16
CA ALA A 159 0.95 -5.71 13.87
C ALA A 159 -0.54 -6.03 13.70
N ALA A 160 -0.87 -7.04 12.89
CA ALA A 160 -2.24 -7.36 12.53
C ALA A 160 -3.02 -7.95 13.71
N ALA A 161 -4.18 -7.37 14.02
CA ALA A 161 -5.15 -7.97 14.95
C ALA A 161 -5.88 -9.16 14.32
N LYS A 162 -6.04 -9.17 13.00
CA LYS A 162 -6.55 -10.29 12.19
C LYS A 162 -5.79 -10.37 10.87
N LEU A 163 -5.67 -11.60 10.36
CA LEU A 163 -5.13 -11.90 9.03
C LEU A 163 -6.28 -12.28 8.10
N LEU A 164 -6.30 -11.69 6.92
CA LEU A 164 -7.14 -12.14 5.80
C LEU A 164 -6.30 -13.11 4.97
N VAL A 165 -6.60 -14.40 5.07
CA VAL A 165 -5.76 -15.46 4.50
C VAL A 165 -6.38 -16.01 3.24
N VAL A 166 -5.69 -15.84 2.11
CA VAL A 166 -6.06 -16.52 0.86
C VAL A 166 -5.45 -17.91 0.88
N ALA A 167 -6.29 -18.92 0.75
CA ALA A 167 -5.88 -20.31 0.73
C ALA A 167 -6.49 -21.03 -0.48
N ARG A 168 -5.88 -22.14 -0.89
CA ARG A 168 -6.37 -23.00 -1.97
C ARG A 168 -6.99 -24.25 -1.37
N ASP A 169 -8.22 -24.54 -1.75
CA ASP A 169 -8.92 -25.75 -1.31
C ASP A 169 -8.51 -27.01 -2.08
N ALA A 170 -9.07 -28.16 -1.72
CA ALA A 170 -8.80 -29.44 -2.36
C ALA A 170 -9.28 -29.48 -3.82
N SER A 171 -10.21 -28.64 -4.21
CA SER A 171 -10.70 -28.47 -5.58
C SER A 171 -9.88 -27.49 -6.40
N ASN A 172 -8.77 -26.99 -5.82
CA ASN A 172 -7.87 -25.99 -6.41
C ASN A 172 -8.50 -24.60 -6.58
N MET A 173 -9.63 -24.31 -5.91
CA MET A 173 -10.27 -23.00 -5.86
C MET A 173 -9.73 -22.15 -4.72
N LEU A 174 -9.70 -20.82 -4.92
CA LEU A 174 -9.30 -19.90 -3.86
C LEU A 174 -10.43 -19.69 -2.87
N THR A 175 -10.04 -19.55 -1.60
CA THR A 175 -10.91 -19.24 -0.48
C THR A 175 -10.28 -18.12 0.33
N LEU A 176 -11.10 -17.29 0.98
CA LEU A 176 -10.63 -16.22 1.87
C LEU A 176 -11.12 -16.46 3.29
N TRP A 177 -10.21 -16.43 4.23
CA TRP A 177 -10.45 -16.72 5.65
C TRP A 177 -10.02 -15.56 6.54
N VAL A 178 -10.76 -15.32 7.63
CA VAL A 178 -10.28 -14.46 8.72
C VAL A 178 -9.63 -15.33 9.81
N VAL A 179 -8.39 -14.99 10.17
CA VAL A 179 -7.57 -15.81 11.09
C VAL A 179 -6.99 -14.93 12.19
N ASP A 180 -7.02 -15.44 13.43
CA ASP A 180 -6.32 -14.79 14.53
C ASP A 180 -4.81 -15.11 14.44
N PRO A 181 -3.93 -14.10 14.39
CA PRO A 181 -2.49 -14.36 14.33
C PRO A 181 -1.93 -15.03 15.57
N GLN A 182 -2.67 -15.00 16.69
CA GLN A 182 -2.25 -15.62 17.96
C GLN A 182 -2.83 -17.02 18.19
N GLN A 183 -3.70 -17.52 17.28
CA GLN A 183 -4.25 -18.87 17.45
C GLN A 183 -3.20 -19.97 17.24
N ASP A 184 -3.45 -21.13 17.80
CA ASP A 184 -2.58 -22.30 17.65
C ASP A 184 -2.36 -22.66 16.17
N GLY A 185 -1.10 -22.94 15.82
CA GLY A 185 -0.69 -23.29 14.46
C GLY A 185 -0.39 -22.11 13.57
N VAL A 186 -0.54 -20.87 14.02
CA VAL A 186 -0.16 -19.65 13.28
C VAL A 186 1.14 -19.06 13.83
N PHE A 187 2.10 -18.78 12.96
CA PHE A 187 3.40 -18.22 13.33
C PHE A 187 3.67 -17.01 12.44
N VAL A 188 3.82 -15.83 13.05
CA VAL A 188 4.10 -14.57 12.36
C VAL A 188 5.52 -14.15 12.70
N GLU A 189 6.36 -14.00 11.67
CA GLU A 189 7.75 -13.58 11.81
C GLU A 189 8.03 -12.37 10.91
N PRO A 190 8.74 -11.35 11.40
CA PRO A 190 9.18 -10.26 10.54
C PRO A 190 10.07 -10.78 9.41
N THR A 191 9.82 -10.30 8.18
CA THR A 191 10.66 -10.62 7.02
C THR A 191 11.72 -9.52 6.87
N PRO A 192 13.03 -9.86 6.89
CA PRO A 192 14.07 -8.87 6.57
C PRO A 192 13.92 -8.38 5.12
N THR A 193 13.78 -7.08 4.96
CA THR A 193 13.67 -6.41 3.65
C THR A 193 14.74 -5.35 3.54
N MET A 194 15.14 -5.00 2.30
CA MET A 194 16.05 -3.88 2.05
C MET A 194 15.35 -2.56 2.41
N ASP A 195 14.12 -2.39 1.95
CA ASP A 195 13.26 -1.28 2.36
C ASP A 195 12.68 -1.58 3.76
N GLN A 196 13.08 -0.79 4.75
CA GLN A 196 12.60 -0.89 6.12
C GLN A 196 11.39 0.02 6.39
N THR A 197 11.06 0.92 5.47
CA THR A 197 9.90 1.82 5.60
C THR A 197 8.57 1.09 5.33
N ARG A 198 8.64 -0.07 4.67
CA ARG A 198 7.51 -0.96 4.34
C ARG A 198 7.72 -2.33 4.98
N PRO A 199 7.60 -2.44 6.32
CA PRO A 199 7.89 -3.68 7.02
C PRO A 199 6.90 -4.78 6.66
N MET A 200 7.42 -5.96 6.39
CA MET A 200 6.70 -7.15 5.95
C MET A 200 6.85 -8.29 6.96
N ALA A 201 5.92 -9.23 6.92
CA ALA A 201 5.97 -10.46 7.69
C ALA A 201 5.89 -11.69 6.80
N THR A 202 6.41 -12.80 7.32
CA THR A 202 6.13 -14.16 6.84
C THR A 202 5.17 -14.82 7.83
N VAL A 203 4.06 -15.33 7.34
CA VAL A 203 3.06 -16.04 8.13
C VAL A 203 3.07 -17.51 7.75
N ARG A 204 3.35 -18.39 8.72
CA ARG A 204 3.33 -19.85 8.54
C ARG A 204 2.14 -20.47 9.25
N PHE A 205 1.48 -21.37 8.55
CA PHE A 205 0.35 -22.13 9.04
C PHE A 205 0.76 -23.61 9.18
N LYS A 206 0.70 -24.15 10.41
CA LYS A 206 0.97 -25.55 10.72
C LYS A 206 -0.29 -26.20 11.28
N GLN A 207 -1.17 -26.66 10.38
CA GLN A 207 -2.46 -27.23 10.76
C GLN A 207 -3.28 -26.27 11.66
N ALA A 208 -3.30 -24.97 11.28
CA ALA A 208 -4.10 -23.99 11.99
C ALA A 208 -5.59 -24.27 11.73
N ALA A 209 -6.35 -24.52 12.78
CA ALA A 209 -7.75 -24.87 12.66
C ALA A 209 -8.61 -23.61 12.45
N VAL A 210 -9.47 -23.62 11.43
CA VAL A 210 -10.48 -22.60 11.17
C VAL A 210 -11.87 -23.25 11.03
N THR A 211 -12.91 -22.52 11.41
CA THR A 211 -14.29 -22.96 11.36
C THR A 211 -15.05 -22.24 10.24
N SER A 212 -16.21 -22.74 9.88
CA SER A 212 -16.99 -22.22 8.75
C SER A 212 -17.42 -20.75 8.92
N ASP A 213 -17.55 -20.26 10.13
CA ASP A 213 -17.85 -18.84 10.45
C ASP A 213 -16.67 -17.91 10.18
N GLN A 214 -15.46 -18.44 10.06
CA GLN A 214 -14.26 -17.70 9.67
C GLN A 214 -14.05 -17.63 8.14
N LEU A 215 -14.86 -18.34 7.34
CA LEU A 215 -14.82 -18.31 5.88
C LEU A 215 -15.55 -17.05 5.37
N LEU A 216 -14.81 -16.14 4.77
CA LEU A 216 -15.33 -14.89 4.20
C LEU A 216 -15.84 -15.08 2.76
N ALA A 217 -15.13 -15.87 1.96
CA ALA A 217 -15.52 -16.19 0.60
C ALA A 217 -15.01 -17.57 0.17
N SER A 218 -15.89 -18.37 -0.44
CA SER A 218 -15.56 -19.54 -1.24
C SER A 218 -15.51 -19.15 -2.71
N HIS A 219 -14.79 -19.92 -3.57
CA HIS A 219 -14.63 -19.57 -4.99
C HIS A 219 -14.15 -18.12 -5.19
N ALA A 220 -13.10 -17.76 -4.45
CA ALA A 220 -12.62 -16.37 -4.34
C ALA A 220 -11.66 -15.96 -5.48
N ASP A 221 -11.56 -16.70 -6.57
CA ASP A 221 -10.59 -16.47 -7.64
C ASP A 221 -10.77 -15.08 -8.28
N GLU A 222 -12.00 -14.69 -8.60
CA GLU A 222 -12.30 -13.35 -9.13
C GLU A 222 -12.07 -12.25 -8.08
N LEU A 223 -12.53 -12.47 -6.85
CA LEU A 223 -12.32 -11.54 -5.73
C LEU A 223 -10.83 -11.28 -5.51
N VAL A 224 -10.01 -12.31 -5.49
CA VAL A 224 -8.56 -12.20 -5.32
C VAL A 224 -7.92 -11.48 -6.50
N SER A 225 -8.36 -11.77 -7.73
CA SER A 225 -7.90 -11.09 -8.94
C SER A 225 -8.18 -9.59 -8.89
N ASP A 226 -9.41 -9.21 -8.52
CA ASP A 226 -9.81 -7.80 -8.37
C ASP A 226 -9.05 -7.13 -7.21
N THR A 227 -8.94 -7.81 -6.06
CA THR A 227 -8.15 -7.32 -4.91
C THR A 227 -6.71 -7.02 -5.31
N LEU A 228 -6.10 -7.84 -6.16
CA LEU A 228 -4.76 -7.60 -6.68
C LEU A 228 -4.69 -6.39 -7.61
N ALA A 229 -5.66 -6.23 -8.50
CA ALA A 229 -5.71 -5.07 -9.40
C ALA A 229 -5.86 -3.76 -8.58
N LEU A 230 -6.74 -3.76 -7.59
CA LEU A 230 -6.97 -2.64 -6.70
C LEU A 230 -5.74 -2.36 -5.79
N SER A 231 -5.08 -3.41 -5.26
CA SER A 231 -3.84 -3.27 -4.49
C SER A 231 -2.69 -2.68 -5.32
N ARG A 232 -2.64 -2.97 -6.63
CA ARG A 232 -1.68 -2.31 -7.54
C ARG A 232 -1.92 -0.80 -7.58
N ILE A 233 -3.17 -0.35 -7.66
CA ILE A 233 -3.51 1.09 -7.71
C ILE A 233 -3.11 1.77 -6.38
N LEU A 234 -3.34 1.13 -5.23
CA LEU A 234 -2.85 1.63 -3.94
C LEU A 234 -1.31 1.77 -3.93
N THR A 235 -0.60 0.76 -4.47
CA THR A 235 0.87 0.79 -4.58
C THR A 235 1.33 1.88 -5.55
N VAL A 236 0.63 2.10 -6.66
CA VAL A 236 0.93 3.16 -7.64
C VAL A 236 0.88 4.53 -6.99
N ALA A 237 -0.11 4.78 -6.12
CA ALA A 237 -0.20 6.07 -5.42
C ALA A 237 1.04 6.32 -4.54
N ASP A 238 1.46 5.34 -3.76
CA ASP A 238 2.69 5.39 -2.96
C ASP A 238 3.94 5.62 -3.84
N GLN A 239 4.07 4.90 -4.96
CA GLN A 239 5.18 5.03 -5.89
C GLN A 239 5.26 6.40 -6.56
N VAL A 240 4.13 7.02 -6.90
CA VAL A 240 4.08 8.39 -7.46
C VAL A 240 4.59 9.39 -6.43
N GLY A 241 4.19 9.25 -5.16
CA GLY A 241 4.71 10.06 -4.06
C GLY A 241 6.23 9.93 -3.89
N VAL A 242 6.74 8.71 -3.86
CA VAL A 242 8.19 8.44 -3.79
C VAL A 242 8.94 9.06 -4.97
N ALA A 243 8.40 8.94 -6.19
CA ALA A 243 9.00 9.54 -7.39
C ALA A 243 9.02 11.06 -7.32
N GLN A 244 7.96 11.69 -6.79
CA GLN A 244 7.89 13.13 -6.58
C GLN A 244 8.94 13.59 -5.55
N ALA A 245 8.97 12.97 -4.37
CA ALA A 245 9.94 13.30 -3.32
C ALA A 245 11.39 13.18 -3.82
N SER A 246 11.69 12.11 -4.57
CA SER A 246 13.01 11.92 -5.17
C SER A 246 13.41 13.05 -6.13
N LEU A 247 12.45 13.56 -6.91
CA LEU A 247 12.66 14.72 -7.78
C LEU A 247 12.94 15.98 -6.96
N ASP A 248 12.08 16.29 -5.98
CA ASP A 248 12.15 17.54 -5.24
C ASP A 248 13.42 17.63 -4.39
N ILE A 249 13.77 16.59 -3.63
CA ILE A 249 15.03 16.49 -2.87
C ILE A 249 16.24 16.67 -3.80
N SER A 250 16.21 16.06 -4.99
CA SER A 250 17.32 16.17 -5.95
C SER A 250 17.45 17.57 -6.51
N VAL A 251 16.33 18.19 -6.88
CA VAL A 251 16.33 19.56 -7.42
C VAL A 251 16.84 20.54 -6.37
N ASP A 252 16.41 20.43 -5.12
CA ASP A 252 16.85 21.32 -4.04
C ASP A 252 18.33 21.13 -3.72
N TYR A 253 18.81 19.90 -3.62
CA TYR A 253 20.24 19.63 -3.46
C TYR A 253 21.07 20.28 -4.59
N THR A 254 20.63 20.18 -5.85
CA THR A 254 21.39 20.74 -6.97
C THR A 254 21.40 22.27 -7.00
N LYS A 255 20.41 22.95 -6.41
CA LYS A 255 20.38 24.41 -6.25
C LYS A 255 21.38 24.90 -5.19
N GLU A 256 21.66 24.08 -4.18
CA GLU A 256 22.57 24.42 -3.08
C GLU A 256 24.01 24.01 -3.35
N ARG A 257 24.22 22.82 -3.93
CA ARG A 257 25.54 22.25 -4.19
C ARG A 257 26.29 23.03 -5.27
N SER A 258 27.49 23.50 -4.96
CA SER A 258 28.37 24.21 -5.88
C SER A 258 29.56 23.35 -6.30
N GLN A 259 29.87 23.36 -7.59
CA GLN A 259 31.07 22.81 -8.22
C GLN A 259 31.46 23.67 -9.43
N PHE A 260 32.75 23.82 -9.69
CA PHE A 260 33.28 24.67 -10.78
C PHE A 260 32.75 26.11 -10.68
N ASP A 261 32.79 26.68 -9.48
CA ASP A 261 32.43 28.06 -9.12
C ASP A 261 30.94 28.44 -9.41
N ARG A 262 30.06 27.45 -9.49
CA ARG A 262 28.60 27.68 -9.68
C ARG A 262 27.79 26.50 -9.15
N THR A 263 26.48 26.72 -8.93
CA THR A 263 25.56 25.66 -8.53
C THR A 263 25.46 24.58 -9.60
N ILE A 264 25.37 23.31 -9.21
CA ILE A 264 25.30 22.21 -10.19
C ILE A 264 23.98 22.25 -10.96
N ALA A 265 22.91 22.86 -10.43
CA ALA A 265 21.66 23.12 -11.14
C ALA A 265 21.83 23.97 -12.41
N SER A 266 22.94 24.74 -12.54
CA SER A 266 23.21 25.54 -13.73
C SER A 266 23.62 24.72 -14.95
N PHE A 267 24.07 23.47 -14.77
CA PHE A 267 24.54 22.61 -15.88
C PHE A 267 23.36 21.99 -16.63
N GLN A 268 23.43 22.00 -17.98
CA GLN A 268 22.36 21.45 -18.84
C GLN A 268 22.08 19.98 -18.58
N ALA A 269 23.12 19.17 -18.33
CA ALA A 269 22.94 17.74 -18.03
C ALA A 269 22.07 17.50 -16.78
N ILE A 270 22.20 18.34 -15.75
CA ILE A 270 21.37 18.28 -14.53
C ILE A 270 19.95 18.73 -14.84
N LYS A 271 19.78 19.83 -15.56
CA LYS A 271 18.45 20.33 -15.96
C LYS A 271 17.66 19.32 -16.79
N HIS A 272 18.32 18.68 -17.76
CA HIS A 272 17.67 17.67 -18.61
C HIS A 272 17.27 16.46 -17.77
N LYS A 273 18.14 16.00 -16.87
CA LYS A 273 17.80 14.88 -15.98
C LYS A 273 16.60 15.20 -15.08
N ALA A 274 16.54 16.38 -14.47
CA ALA A 274 15.39 16.82 -13.67
C ALA A 274 14.11 16.93 -14.53
N ALA A 275 14.21 17.39 -15.78
CA ALA A 275 13.08 17.42 -16.71
C ALA A 275 12.58 16.01 -17.06
N ASP A 276 13.49 15.05 -17.28
CA ASP A 276 13.13 13.65 -17.53
C ASP A 276 12.46 13.02 -16.30
N MET A 277 12.96 13.32 -15.09
CA MET A 277 12.35 12.87 -13.83
C MET A 277 10.92 13.44 -13.68
N MET A 278 10.72 14.74 -13.93
CA MET A 278 9.42 15.38 -13.87
C MET A 278 8.44 14.78 -14.87
N LEU A 279 8.86 14.53 -16.10
CA LEU A 279 8.03 13.91 -17.13
C LEU A 279 7.51 12.54 -16.69
N LYS A 280 8.37 11.73 -16.04
CA LYS A 280 7.98 10.41 -15.52
C LYS A 280 6.97 10.52 -14.39
N VAL A 281 7.17 11.44 -13.44
CA VAL A 281 6.21 11.66 -12.34
C VAL A 281 4.85 12.04 -12.89
N GLU A 282 4.79 13.06 -13.75
CA GLU A 282 3.52 13.56 -14.28
C GLU A 282 2.78 12.52 -15.14
N SER A 283 3.52 11.68 -15.87
CA SER A 283 2.95 10.57 -16.63
C SER A 283 2.35 9.51 -15.69
N ALA A 284 3.08 9.13 -14.63
CA ALA A 284 2.62 8.16 -13.65
C ALA A 284 1.42 8.69 -12.84
N ARG A 285 1.46 9.97 -12.43
CA ARG A 285 0.35 10.64 -11.72
C ARG A 285 -0.91 10.67 -12.57
N SER A 286 -0.79 10.99 -13.87
CA SER A 286 -1.94 11.00 -14.77
C SER A 286 -2.59 9.62 -14.88
N LEU A 287 -1.80 8.56 -14.94
CA LEU A 287 -2.30 7.17 -14.97
C LEU A 287 -2.85 6.72 -13.61
N LEU A 288 -2.28 7.17 -12.48
CA LEU A 288 -2.83 6.92 -11.15
C LEU A 288 -4.27 7.43 -11.05
N TYR A 289 -4.50 8.70 -11.35
CA TYR A 289 -5.84 9.28 -11.23
C TYR A 289 -6.80 8.76 -12.29
N TYR A 290 -6.31 8.41 -13.48
CA TYR A 290 -7.11 7.65 -14.45
C TYR A 290 -7.56 6.32 -13.87
N ALA A 291 -6.65 5.55 -13.27
CA ALA A 291 -6.97 4.25 -12.69
C ALA A 291 -7.92 4.38 -11.48
N ALA A 292 -7.72 5.38 -10.60
CA ALA A 292 -8.64 5.66 -9.48
C ALA A 292 -10.07 5.96 -9.97
N CYS A 293 -10.22 6.86 -10.95
CA CYS A 293 -11.53 7.15 -11.57
C CYS A 293 -12.12 5.92 -12.27
N THR A 294 -11.28 5.03 -12.84
CA THR A 294 -11.76 3.78 -13.46
C THR A 294 -12.30 2.82 -12.41
N VAL A 295 -11.71 2.77 -11.20
CA VAL A 295 -12.29 1.98 -10.10
C VAL A 295 -13.67 2.49 -9.73
N ASP A 296 -13.84 3.80 -9.56
CA ASP A 296 -15.13 4.39 -9.20
C ASP A 296 -16.19 4.11 -10.28
N ALA A 297 -15.82 4.23 -11.56
CA ALA A 297 -16.67 3.88 -12.69
C ALA A 297 -17.01 2.37 -12.73
N TRP A 298 -16.05 1.50 -12.40
CA TRP A 298 -16.28 0.06 -12.31
C TRP A 298 -17.25 -0.31 -11.18
N LEU A 299 -17.06 0.29 -10.01
CA LEU A 299 -17.97 0.10 -8.87
C LEU A 299 -19.39 0.61 -9.17
N ALA A 300 -19.51 1.67 -9.99
CA ALA A 300 -20.80 2.19 -10.48
C ALA A 300 -21.39 1.33 -11.62
N GLY A 301 -20.68 0.33 -12.15
CA GLY A 301 -21.11 -0.49 -13.28
C GLY A 301 -21.06 0.21 -14.64
N GLU A 302 -20.28 1.29 -14.75
CA GLU A 302 -20.13 2.09 -15.99
C GLU A 302 -19.06 1.51 -16.92
N VAL A 303 -18.06 0.81 -16.36
CA VAL A 303 -17.00 0.12 -17.11
C VAL A 303 -16.90 -1.33 -16.67
N ASP A 304 -16.27 -2.17 -17.50
CA ASP A 304 -16.12 -3.59 -17.21
C ASP A 304 -14.83 -3.89 -16.41
N ARG A 305 -14.71 -5.14 -15.94
CA ARG A 305 -13.54 -5.63 -15.19
C ARG A 305 -12.26 -5.58 -16.03
N ALA A 306 -12.34 -5.78 -17.34
CA ALA A 306 -11.18 -5.77 -18.22
C ALA A 306 -10.54 -4.36 -18.24
N GLU A 307 -11.36 -3.31 -18.30
CA GLU A 307 -10.90 -1.93 -18.27
C GLU A 307 -10.25 -1.58 -16.94
N LEU A 308 -10.81 -2.03 -15.80
CA LEU A 308 -10.18 -1.91 -14.48
C LEU A 308 -8.79 -2.53 -14.46
N HIS A 309 -8.65 -3.78 -14.90
CA HIS A 309 -7.37 -4.49 -14.90
C HIS A 309 -6.36 -3.84 -15.85
N GLU A 310 -6.79 -3.36 -17.02
CA GLU A 310 -5.94 -2.62 -17.95
C GLU A 310 -5.42 -1.33 -17.33
N ALA A 311 -6.30 -0.52 -16.73
CA ALA A 311 -5.92 0.72 -16.05
C ALA A 311 -4.92 0.46 -14.92
N ALA A 312 -5.15 -0.56 -14.08
CA ALA A 312 -4.24 -0.95 -13.00
C ALA A 312 -2.86 -1.38 -13.53
N CYS A 313 -2.82 -2.16 -14.62
CA CYS A 313 -1.56 -2.60 -15.23
C CYS A 313 -0.79 -1.43 -15.86
N MET A 314 -1.47 -0.54 -16.59
CA MET A 314 -0.84 0.65 -17.21
C MET A 314 -0.24 1.58 -16.14
N ALA A 315 -1.01 1.87 -15.10
CA ALA A 315 -0.57 2.71 -14.01
C ALA A 315 0.63 2.09 -13.26
N SER A 316 0.56 0.79 -12.96
CA SER A 316 1.63 0.06 -12.26
C SER A 316 2.94 0.03 -13.07
N ALA A 317 2.88 -0.24 -14.37
CA ALA A 317 4.06 -0.24 -15.23
C ALA A 317 4.74 1.14 -15.26
N CYS A 318 3.94 2.20 -15.45
CA CYS A 318 4.47 3.56 -15.53
C CYS A 318 5.03 4.06 -14.18
N ALA A 319 4.33 3.82 -13.07
CA ALA A 319 4.74 4.28 -11.76
C ALA A 319 5.98 3.54 -11.24
N SER A 320 6.08 2.23 -11.48
CA SER A 320 7.28 1.45 -11.13
C SER A 320 8.54 1.97 -11.85
N ASP A 321 8.41 2.26 -13.15
CA ASP A 321 9.51 2.86 -13.93
C ASP A 321 9.84 4.27 -13.44
N ALA A 322 8.84 5.08 -13.07
CA ALA A 322 9.04 6.44 -12.58
C ALA A 322 9.74 6.45 -11.22
N ALA A 323 9.29 5.65 -10.26
CA ALA A 323 9.88 5.54 -8.93
C ALA A 323 11.34 5.07 -9.01
N PHE A 324 11.60 3.99 -9.74
CA PHE A 324 12.95 3.45 -9.90
C PHE A 324 13.89 4.44 -10.61
N PHE A 325 13.43 5.07 -11.69
CA PHE A 325 14.23 6.04 -12.43
C PHE A 325 14.54 7.29 -11.60
N ASN A 326 13.56 7.81 -10.86
CA ASN A 326 13.72 9.03 -10.08
C ASN A 326 14.62 8.79 -8.86
N ALA A 327 14.40 7.72 -8.10
CA ALA A 327 15.26 7.35 -6.99
C ALA A 327 16.73 7.16 -7.43
N GLY A 328 16.97 6.36 -8.48
CA GLY A 328 18.32 6.15 -9.01
C GLY A 328 18.95 7.43 -9.59
N SER A 329 18.15 8.29 -10.24
CA SER A 329 18.61 9.59 -10.73
C SER A 329 18.94 10.54 -9.59
N GLY A 330 18.14 10.53 -8.53
CA GLY A 330 18.35 11.31 -7.31
C GLY A 330 19.68 10.95 -6.66
N ILE A 331 19.93 9.67 -6.42
CA ILE A 331 21.21 9.17 -5.89
C ILE A 331 22.38 9.65 -6.79
N GLN A 332 22.24 9.53 -8.10
CA GLN A 332 23.28 9.96 -9.05
C GLN A 332 23.51 11.47 -8.99
N MET A 333 22.47 12.30 -8.85
CA MET A 333 22.58 13.77 -8.76
C MET A 333 23.25 14.22 -7.46
N HIS A 334 23.08 13.49 -6.37
CA HIS A 334 23.78 13.73 -5.09
C HIS A 334 25.25 13.28 -5.14
N GLY A 335 25.63 12.39 -6.05
CA GLY A 335 26.98 11.86 -6.15
C GLY A 335 27.38 11.04 -4.92
N GLY A 336 28.60 11.22 -4.39
CA GLY A 336 29.12 10.40 -3.29
C GLY A 336 28.26 10.42 -2.01
N VAL A 337 27.62 11.53 -1.70
CA VAL A 337 26.75 11.62 -0.50
C VAL A 337 25.42 10.88 -0.69
N GLY A 338 24.97 10.71 -1.94
CA GLY A 338 23.72 10.01 -2.23
C GLY A 338 23.75 8.50 -1.96
N ILE A 339 24.93 7.91 -1.69
CA ILE A 339 25.06 6.51 -1.29
C ILE A 339 25.36 6.34 0.20
N THR A 340 25.25 7.39 1.00
CA THR A 340 25.45 7.34 2.44
C THR A 340 24.11 7.28 3.15
N GLU A 341 24.00 6.49 4.22
CA GLU A 341 22.76 6.30 4.98
C GLU A 341 22.24 7.58 5.67
N GLU A 342 23.11 8.58 5.85
CA GLU A 342 22.75 9.84 6.47
C GLU A 342 21.90 10.74 5.57
N TYR A 343 21.93 10.52 4.25
CA TYR A 343 21.16 11.33 3.30
C TYR A 343 19.79 10.72 3.01
N ASP A 344 18.76 11.56 2.98
CA ASP A 344 17.35 11.14 2.84
C ASP A 344 17.02 10.52 1.49
N ILE A 345 17.80 10.83 0.44
CA ILE A 345 17.65 10.20 -0.87
C ILE A 345 17.94 8.67 -0.83
N GLN A 346 18.54 8.17 0.26
CA GLN A 346 18.83 6.75 0.47
C GLN A 346 17.63 6.00 1.10
N LEU A 347 16.71 6.69 1.73
CA LEU A 347 15.48 6.10 2.26
C LEU A 347 14.52 5.68 1.13
#